data_45402274a61b25d6390c2bf302c9f526
#
_entry.id   45402274a61b25d6390c2bf302c9f526
#
_cell.length_a   1.000
_cell.length_b   1.000
_cell.length_c   1.000
_cell.angle_alpha   90.00
_cell.angle_beta   90.00
_cell.angle_gamma   90.00
#
_symmetry.space_group_name_H-M   'P 1'
#
loop_
_entity.id
_entity.type
_entity.pdbx_description
1 polymer ?
#
loop_
_entity_poly.entity_id
_entity_poly.type
_entity_poly.pdbx_seq_one_letter_code
_entity_poly.pdbx_strand_id
1 'polypeptide(L)'
;MRFSHSLKLNHIFRRLYRSGKNAANRYLVLYCRDNGSKGNRIGITVNAKLAHAVHRNRVRRQLREIYRLHEQEFQPGHDLVVVVRSRAIGAPYGKLEEAYLALAAQLGLLREDV
;
A
#
# COMPACT_ATOMS: atom_id res chain seq x y z
N MET A 1 -2.19 2.83 -13.18
CA MET A 1 -2.21 1.40 -12.80
C MET A 1 -3.04 0.63 -13.83
N ARG A 2 -2.46 -0.40 -14.37
CA ARG A 2 -3.04 -1.10 -15.51
C ARG A 2 -4.14 -2.10 -15.14
N PHE A 3 -3.91 -2.87 -14.08
CA PHE A 3 -4.83 -3.93 -13.64
C PHE A 3 -5.37 -3.67 -12.24
N SER A 4 -5.23 -2.45 -11.75
CA SER A 4 -5.56 -2.10 -10.38
C SER A 4 -6.44 -0.87 -10.34
N HIS A 5 -7.18 -0.72 -9.26
CA HIS A 5 -8.10 0.39 -9.05
C HIS A 5 -7.85 1.03 -7.69
N SER A 6 -8.16 2.31 -7.59
CA SER A 6 -8.09 2.99 -6.30
C SER A 6 -9.18 2.48 -5.36
N LEU A 7 -8.82 2.26 -4.12
CA LEU A 7 -9.74 1.81 -3.09
C LEU A 7 -10.21 3.02 -2.31
N LYS A 8 -11.50 3.34 -2.37
CA LYS A 8 -12.03 4.58 -1.80
C LYS A 8 -13.14 4.39 -0.78
N LEU A 9 -13.65 3.17 -0.61
CA LEU A 9 -14.82 2.95 0.23
C LEU A 9 -14.42 2.62 1.66
N ASN A 10 -14.90 3.40 2.61
CA ASN A 10 -14.55 3.25 4.02
C ASN A 10 -14.91 1.88 4.60
N HIS A 11 -16.01 1.27 4.16
CA HIS A 11 -16.39 -0.05 4.66
C HIS A 11 -15.39 -1.13 4.23
N ILE A 12 -14.74 -0.95 3.07
CA ILE A 12 -13.70 -1.87 2.62
C ILE A 12 -12.45 -1.71 3.48
N PHE A 13 -12.07 -0.47 3.82
CA PHE A 13 -10.96 -0.21 4.74
C PHE A 13 -11.19 -0.86 6.10
N ARG A 14 -12.41 -0.70 6.66
CA ARG A 14 -12.75 -1.31 7.95
C ARG A 14 -12.67 -2.83 7.91
N ARG A 15 -13.12 -3.43 6.80
CA ARG A 15 -13.08 -4.88 6.63
C ARG A 15 -11.63 -5.37 6.58
N LEU A 16 -10.76 -4.65 5.88
CA LEU A 16 -9.34 -4.95 5.82
C LEU A 16 -8.68 -4.89 7.20
N TYR A 17 -8.98 -3.85 7.97
CA TYR A 17 -8.42 -3.69 9.31
C TYR A 17 -8.89 -4.79 10.27
N ARG A 18 -10.10 -5.29 10.06
CA ARG A 18 -10.69 -6.29 10.95
C ARG A 18 -10.29 -7.72 10.60
N SER A 19 -10.28 -8.09 9.34
CA SER A 19 -10.14 -9.48 8.91
C SER A 19 -9.01 -9.73 7.91
N GLY A 20 -8.32 -8.70 7.47
CA GLY A 20 -7.20 -8.85 6.55
C GLY A 20 -5.91 -9.24 7.27
N LYS A 21 -4.94 -9.71 6.49
CA LYS A 21 -3.58 -9.89 6.98
C LYS A 21 -2.88 -8.54 7.00
N ASN A 22 -1.88 -8.40 7.88
CA ASN A 22 -1.10 -7.16 7.91
C ASN A 22 0.34 -7.42 8.30
N ALA A 23 1.19 -6.48 7.93
CA ALA A 23 2.58 -6.43 8.34
C ALA A 23 3.00 -4.97 8.46
N ALA A 24 3.97 -4.69 9.29
CA ALA A 24 4.39 -3.31 9.57
C ALA A 24 5.89 -3.20 9.66
N ASN A 25 6.40 -2.04 9.28
CA ASN A 25 7.78 -1.63 9.58
C ASN A 25 7.75 -0.19 10.07
N ARG A 26 8.93 0.44 10.17
CA ARG A 26 9.00 1.80 10.72
C ARG A 26 8.29 2.86 9.86
N TYR A 27 8.10 2.59 8.57
CA TYR A 27 7.55 3.57 7.63
C TYR A 27 6.08 3.35 7.32
N LEU A 28 5.65 2.09 7.19
CA LEU A 28 4.34 1.74 6.65
C LEU A 28 3.73 0.58 7.42
N VAL A 29 2.39 0.50 7.35
CA VAL A 29 1.66 -0.72 7.66
C VAL A 29 0.90 -1.11 6.40
N LEU A 30 1.01 -2.36 6.00
CA LEU A 30 0.32 -2.86 4.81
C LEU A 30 -0.72 -3.90 5.23
N TYR A 31 -1.98 -3.64 4.86
CA TYR A 31 -3.08 -4.58 5.05
C TYR A 31 -3.47 -5.17 3.70
N CYS A 32 -3.85 -6.44 3.69
CA CYS A 32 -4.30 -7.08 2.46
C CYS A 32 -5.33 -8.16 2.74
N ARG A 33 -6.15 -8.43 1.72
CA ARG A 33 -7.06 -9.59 1.71
C ARG A 33 -7.40 -9.93 0.25
N ASP A 34 -7.81 -11.17 0.03
CA ASP A 34 -8.32 -11.59 -1.28
C ASP A 34 -9.62 -10.86 -1.58
N ASN A 35 -9.80 -10.40 -2.81
CA ASN A 35 -11.01 -9.68 -3.21
C ASN A 35 -11.89 -10.45 -4.19
N GLY A 36 -11.48 -11.65 -4.60
CA GLY A 36 -12.25 -12.47 -5.52
C GLY A 36 -12.30 -11.97 -6.95
N SER A 37 -11.51 -10.96 -7.30
CA SER A 37 -11.48 -10.42 -8.64
C SER A 37 -10.13 -10.67 -9.30
N LYS A 38 -9.99 -10.25 -10.57
CA LYS A 38 -8.74 -10.43 -11.31
C LYS A 38 -7.73 -9.32 -11.08
N GLY A 39 -8.16 -8.18 -10.58
CA GLY A 39 -7.28 -7.04 -10.35
C GLY A 39 -7.12 -6.72 -8.88
N ASN A 40 -6.18 -5.84 -8.59
CA ASN A 40 -5.95 -5.34 -7.24
C ASN A 40 -6.68 -4.01 -7.04
N ARG A 41 -7.08 -3.74 -5.80
CA ARG A 41 -7.59 -2.43 -5.41
C ARG A 41 -6.64 -1.87 -4.34
N ILE A 42 -6.17 -0.64 -4.56
CA ILE A 42 -5.12 -0.03 -3.75
C ILE A 42 -5.67 1.21 -3.05
N GLY A 43 -5.51 1.26 -1.75
CA GLY A 43 -5.80 2.45 -0.96
C GLY A 43 -4.56 2.89 -0.20
N ILE A 44 -4.39 4.19 -0.08
CA ILE A 44 -3.30 4.78 0.69
C ILE A 44 -3.92 5.75 1.69
N THR A 45 -3.62 5.57 2.95
CA THR A 45 -4.16 6.44 3.99
C THR A 45 -3.04 7.13 4.75
N VAL A 46 -3.18 8.45 4.90
CA VAL A 46 -2.24 9.29 5.64
C VAL A 46 -3.05 10.13 6.62
N ASN A 47 -2.81 9.93 7.91
CA ASN A 47 -3.51 10.68 8.93
C ASN A 47 -3.18 12.18 8.79
N ALA A 48 -4.23 13.01 8.82
CA ALA A 48 -4.09 14.46 8.67
C ALA A 48 -3.21 15.10 9.76
N LYS A 49 -3.10 14.44 10.91
CA LYS A 49 -2.29 14.92 12.04
C LYS A 49 -0.79 14.72 11.83
N LEU A 50 -0.37 13.90 10.86
CA LEU A 50 1.04 13.59 10.66
C LEU A 50 1.80 14.72 9.98
N ALA A 51 1.15 15.47 9.08
CA ALA A 51 1.83 16.50 8.29
C ALA A 51 0.83 17.39 7.59
N HIS A 52 1.31 18.51 7.06
CA HIS A 52 0.50 19.38 6.21
C HIS A 52 0.14 18.69 4.89
N ALA A 53 -0.91 19.19 4.24
CA ALA A 53 -1.47 18.59 3.03
C ALA A 53 -0.42 18.37 1.93
N VAL A 54 0.50 19.32 1.75
CA VAL A 54 1.53 19.21 0.70
C VAL A 54 2.42 17.98 0.93
N HIS A 55 2.80 17.72 2.17
CA HIS A 55 3.65 16.56 2.50
C HIS A 55 2.88 15.25 2.42
N ARG A 56 1.60 15.26 2.83
CA ARG A 56 0.75 14.07 2.70
C ARG A 56 0.53 13.71 1.23
N ASN A 57 0.30 14.70 0.38
CA ASN A 57 0.11 14.48 -1.05
C ASN A 57 1.38 13.94 -1.70
N ARG A 58 2.53 14.43 -1.25
CA ARG A 58 3.83 13.96 -1.77
C ARG A 58 4.04 12.48 -1.46
N VAL A 59 3.81 12.04 -0.21
CA VAL A 59 4.01 10.64 0.16
C VAL A 59 3.00 9.74 -0.54
N ARG A 60 1.75 10.18 -0.71
CA ARG A 60 0.77 9.42 -1.49
C ARG A 60 1.23 9.22 -2.93
N ARG A 61 1.75 10.29 -3.55
CA ARG A 61 2.25 10.22 -4.93
C ARG A 61 3.42 9.26 -5.03
N GLN A 62 4.34 9.32 -4.08
CA GLN A 62 5.49 8.41 -4.06
C GLN A 62 5.04 6.95 -3.94
N LEU A 63 4.10 6.66 -3.05
CA LEU A 63 3.61 5.28 -2.86
C LEU A 63 2.83 4.78 -4.07
N ARG A 64 2.03 5.62 -4.72
CA ARG A 64 1.36 5.27 -5.97
C ARG A 64 2.36 4.94 -7.07
N GLU A 65 3.42 5.74 -7.18
CA GLU A 65 4.46 5.52 -8.17
C GLU A 65 5.20 4.21 -7.93
N ILE A 66 5.51 3.90 -6.67
CA ILE A 66 6.15 2.64 -6.30
C ILE A 66 5.28 1.46 -6.74
N TYR A 67 3.99 1.50 -6.41
CA TYR A 67 3.09 0.41 -6.81
C TYR A 67 3.00 0.32 -8.35
N ARG A 68 2.86 1.46 -9.03
CA ARG A 68 2.75 1.48 -10.49
C ARG A 68 3.95 0.83 -11.15
N LEU A 69 5.14 1.12 -10.66
CA LEU A 69 6.38 0.57 -11.23
C LEU A 69 6.53 -0.92 -10.96
N HIS A 70 5.95 -1.42 -9.87
CA HIS A 70 6.09 -2.81 -9.44
C HIS A 70 4.80 -3.62 -9.60
N GLU A 71 3.79 -3.05 -10.25
CA GLU A 71 2.46 -3.69 -10.34
C GLU A 71 2.51 -5.12 -10.86
N GLN A 72 3.35 -5.38 -11.86
CA GLN A 72 3.45 -6.71 -12.45
C GLN A 72 4.12 -7.73 -11.55
N GLU A 73 4.85 -7.27 -10.54
CA GLU A 73 5.48 -8.16 -9.56
C GLU A 73 4.49 -8.61 -8.49
N PHE A 74 3.36 -7.94 -8.36
CA PHE A 74 2.34 -8.28 -7.38
C PHE A 74 1.40 -9.34 -7.92
N GLN A 75 1.00 -10.27 -7.05
CA GLN A 75 -0.05 -11.22 -7.38
C GLN A 75 -1.38 -10.49 -7.47
N PRO A 76 -2.23 -10.81 -8.48
CA PRO A 76 -3.52 -10.15 -8.64
C PRO A 76 -4.56 -10.66 -7.64
N GLY A 77 -5.67 -9.95 -7.54
CA GLY A 77 -6.83 -10.40 -6.79
C GLY A 77 -6.85 -10.02 -5.33
N HIS A 78 -6.18 -8.93 -4.97
CA HIS A 78 -6.09 -8.47 -3.58
C HIS A 78 -6.56 -7.04 -3.41
N ASP A 79 -7.15 -6.77 -2.24
CA ASP A 79 -7.29 -5.41 -1.74
C ASP A 79 -6.10 -5.10 -0.87
N LEU A 80 -5.48 -3.95 -1.09
CA LEU A 80 -4.30 -3.51 -0.36
C LEU A 80 -4.55 -2.12 0.21
N VAL A 81 -4.23 -1.92 1.48
CA VAL A 81 -4.25 -0.58 2.08
C VAL A 81 -2.91 -0.31 2.72
N VAL A 82 -2.27 0.76 2.28
CA VAL A 82 -1.02 1.22 2.84
C VAL A 82 -1.33 2.33 3.83
N VAL A 83 -0.99 2.11 5.10
CA VAL A 83 -1.13 3.12 6.15
C VAL A 83 0.23 3.75 6.38
N VAL A 84 0.31 5.06 6.19
CA VAL A 84 1.56 5.81 6.30
C VAL A 84 1.84 6.15 7.76
N ARG A 85 3.03 5.79 8.22
CA ARG A 85 3.49 6.15 9.56
C ARG A 85 4.31 7.44 9.50
N SER A 86 4.48 8.09 10.66
CA SER A 86 5.12 9.41 10.72
C SER A 86 6.52 9.42 10.09
N ARG A 87 7.29 8.35 10.24
CA ARG A 87 8.65 8.28 9.68
C ARG A 87 8.71 8.26 8.16
N ALA A 88 7.59 7.94 7.51
CA ALA A 88 7.53 7.96 6.04
C ALA A 88 7.47 9.39 5.50
N ILE A 89 7.01 10.35 6.30
CA ILE A 89 6.93 11.73 5.87
C ILE A 89 8.36 12.27 5.73
N GLY A 90 8.70 12.70 4.51
CA GLY A 90 10.04 13.21 4.23
C GLY A 90 11.10 12.14 4.02
N ALA A 91 10.75 10.85 4.09
CA ALA A 91 11.70 9.78 3.84
C ALA A 91 12.13 9.76 2.37
N PRO A 92 13.36 9.35 2.07
CA PRO A 92 13.80 9.20 0.67
C PRO A 92 12.94 8.17 -0.06
N TYR A 93 12.72 8.40 -1.34
CA TYR A 93 11.92 7.52 -2.19
C TYR A 93 12.41 6.06 -2.11
N GLY A 94 13.71 5.85 -2.19
CA GLY A 94 14.28 4.49 -2.13
C GLY A 94 13.97 3.76 -0.83
N LYS A 95 13.91 4.48 0.28
CA LYS A 95 13.54 3.88 1.57
C LYS A 95 12.08 3.48 1.62
N LEU A 96 11.20 4.30 1.03
CA LEU A 96 9.79 3.95 0.93
C LEU A 96 9.58 2.75 0.01
N GLU A 97 10.32 2.70 -1.10
CA GLU A 97 10.25 1.57 -2.03
C GLU A 97 10.67 0.27 -1.35
N GLU A 98 11.81 0.27 -0.66
CA GLU A 98 12.26 -0.90 0.10
C GLU A 98 11.22 -1.33 1.14
N ALA A 99 10.68 -0.36 1.87
CA ALA A 99 9.70 -0.63 2.92
C ALA A 99 8.43 -1.26 2.37
N TYR A 100 7.92 -0.74 1.28
CA TYR A 100 6.70 -1.23 0.65
C TYR A 100 6.89 -2.66 0.15
N LEU A 101 7.95 -2.89 -0.62
CA LEU A 101 8.21 -4.20 -1.20
C LEU A 101 8.55 -5.25 -0.13
N ALA A 102 9.21 -4.85 0.95
CA ALA A 102 9.51 -5.75 2.06
C ALA A 102 8.21 -6.24 2.72
N LEU A 103 7.23 -5.35 2.94
CA LEU A 103 5.94 -5.75 3.50
C LEU A 103 5.14 -6.61 2.54
N ALA A 104 5.18 -6.30 1.25
CA ALA A 104 4.51 -7.10 0.23
C ALA A 104 5.09 -8.51 0.19
N ALA A 105 6.41 -8.64 0.25
CA ALA A 105 7.07 -9.95 0.29
C ALA A 105 6.69 -10.73 1.54
N GLN A 106 6.67 -10.06 2.69
CA GLN A 106 6.34 -10.69 3.97
C GLN A 106 4.91 -11.24 3.97
N LEU A 107 3.98 -10.56 3.28
CA LEU A 107 2.58 -10.97 3.18
C LEU A 107 2.31 -11.94 2.04
N GLY A 108 3.34 -12.33 1.27
CA GLY A 108 3.18 -13.24 0.15
C GLY A 108 2.49 -12.62 -1.06
N LEU A 109 2.57 -11.30 -1.21
CA LEU A 109 1.89 -10.58 -2.29
C LEU A 109 2.71 -10.50 -3.56
N LEU A 110 3.99 -10.80 -3.52
CA LEU A 110 4.84 -10.76 -4.70
C LEU A 110 4.89 -12.10 -5.40
N ARG A 111 5.03 -12.08 -6.73
CA ARG A 111 5.15 -13.30 -7.53
C ARG A 111 6.50 -13.94 -7.25
N GLU A 112 6.52 -15.26 -7.07
CA GLU A 112 7.74 -15.98 -6.78
C GLU A 112 8.61 -16.19 -8.00
N ASP A 113 8.03 -16.13 -9.18
CA ASP A 113 8.72 -16.41 -10.45
C ASP A 113 9.33 -15.17 -11.11
N VAL A 114 9.38 -14.08 -10.37
CA VAL A 114 9.90 -12.80 -10.87
C VAL A 114 11.30 -12.52 -10.36
#